data_913b42669edf95ce9b38088b586665c9
#
_entry.id   913b42669edf95ce9b38088b586665c9
#
_cell.length_a   1.000
_cell.length_b   1.000
_cell.length_c   1.000
_cell.angle_alpha   90.00
_cell.angle_beta   90.00
_cell.angle_gamma   90.00
#
_symmetry.space_group_name_H-M   'P 1'
#
loop_
_entity.id
_entity.type
_entity.pdbx_description
1 polymer ?
#
loop_
_entity_poly.entity_id
_entity_poly.type
_entity_poly.pdbx_seq_one_letter_code
_entity_poly.pdbx_strand_id
1 'polypeptide(L)'
;HINHVSQAGLDTIRLFEGAPLSQESIKTLEKEVSQLITAPVNQNQFDALFSFASNIGVEKLANSKLLKRINDLEDPSEVAKEELHKWNKEGNQVFQGLSRRRAAELELFCQKPPEYKWGWVSMTSKNNTWLKKRPLPAIRLESDEKAKVYGGRAIRRCYVLEREDNHTFLELGFGLGKWWVYDDHWKGLKTEISVQPYASDGDLTYLREFPYEYFNEEEIKGWRRSQAFCMSMVLKYLDAKGINGVNDYINLLNKRGSNGSRDAHLQSIKTLGYTATFNQSVDSEDIKDNIKRGLPVIASVISKKHIDNPVGGAHYVVITGYGYDYWLVQDPFGELDLINGGWKDRSAVAGKNVKYKYEHFNRRLFLAGGSTGWCWTNFREYIDTVKD
;
A
#
# COMPACT_ATOMS: atom_id res chain seq x y z
N HIS A 1 2.62 -2.82 8.46
CA HIS A 1 3.24 -3.93 9.19
C HIS A 1 2.93 -5.24 8.48
N ILE A 2 3.97 -6.05 8.24
CA ILE A 2 3.82 -7.44 7.83
C ILE A 2 3.42 -8.20 9.09
N ASN A 3 2.29 -8.87 9.04
CA ASN A 3 1.71 -9.59 10.19
C ASN A 3 1.32 -11.03 9.86
N HIS A 4 1.67 -11.50 8.66
CA HIS A 4 1.42 -12.88 8.23
C HIS A 4 2.69 -13.50 7.67
N VAL A 5 2.94 -14.75 8.04
CA VAL A 5 4.05 -15.55 7.50
C VAL A 5 3.71 -15.98 6.07
N SER A 6 4.71 -15.90 5.17
CA SER A 6 4.56 -16.39 3.81
C SER A 6 4.83 -17.91 3.73
N GLN A 7 4.59 -18.49 2.53
CA GLN A 7 4.89 -19.90 2.29
C GLN A 7 6.39 -20.20 2.52
N ALA A 8 7.29 -19.26 2.15
CA ALA A 8 8.73 -19.44 2.36
C ALA A 8 9.10 -19.55 3.84
N GLY A 9 8.46 -18.79 4.72
CA GLY A 9 8.64 -18.90 6.17
C GLY A 9 8.14 -20.24 6.70
N LEU A 10 6.97 -20.70 6.24
CA LEU A 10 6.41 -22.00 6.63
C LEU A 10 7.26 -23.17 6.12
N ASP A 11 7.79 -23.09 4.91
CA ASP A 11 8.67 -24.11 4.33
C ASP A 11 9.99 -24.19 5.08
N THR A 12 10.53 -23.07 5.53
CA THR A 12 11.72 -23.03 6.39
C THR A 12 11.49 -23.78 7.70
N ILE A 13 10.34 -23.56 8.35
CA ILE A 13 9.98 -24.29 9.58
C ILE A 13 9.85 -25.79 9.30
N ARG A 14 9.11 -26.14 8.24
CA ARG A 14 8.87 -27.54 7.86
C ARG A 14 10.15 -28.29 7.56
N LEU A 15 11.16 -27.63 6.99
CA LEU A 15 12.46 -28.21 6.70
C LEU A 15 13.16 -28.75 7.95
N PHE A 16 12.96 -28.11 9.11
CA PHE A 16 13.66 -28.47 10.36
C PHE A 16 12.79 -29.21 11.38
N GLU A 17 11.49 -29.01 11.35
CA GLU A 17 10.56 -29.62 12.32
C GLU A 17 9.86 -30.88 11.77
N GLY A 18 9.92 -31.10 10.46
CA GLY A 18 9.37 -32.30 9.81
C GLY A 18 7.83 -32.35 9.74
N ALA A 19 7.14 -31.47 10.45
CA ALA A 19 5.67 -31.38 10.45
C ALA A 19 5.23 -29.92 10.29
N PRO A 20 4.08 -29.67 9.61
CA PRO A 20 3.53 -28.33 9.51
C PRO A 20 2.94 -27.88 10.84
N LEU A 21 3.05 -26.59 11.15
CA LEU A 21 2.31 -25.98 12.25
C LEU A 21 0.80 -26.02 11.99
N SER A 22 0.00 -26.14 13.04
CA SER A 22 -1.45 -25.99 12.92
C SER A 22 -1.82 -24.55 12.56
N GLN A 23 -2.97 -24.36 11.90
CA GLN A 23 -3.47 -23.02 11.55
C GLN A 23 -3.67 -22.12 12.79
N GLU A 24 -4.06 -22.68 13.90
CA GLU A 24 -4.22 -21.97 15.16
C GLU A 24 -2.88 -21.53 15.74
N SER A 25 -1.87 -22.42 15.72
CA SER A 25 -0.50 -22.08 16.13
C SER A 25 0.11 -20.99 15.26
N ILE A 26 -0.09 -21.05 13.94
CA ILE A 26 0.36 -20.02 13.02
C ILE A 26 -0.23 -18.67 13.39
N LYS A 27 -1.57 -18.56 13.52
CA LYS A 27 -2.28 -17.31 13.85
C LYS A 27 -1.82 -16.71 15.19
N THR A 28 -1.64 -17.57 16.19
CA THR A 28 -1.18 -17.12 17.50
C THR A 28 0.23 -16.57 17.42
N LEU A 29 1.14 -17.30 16.78
CA LEU A 29 2.53 -16.89 16.64
C LEU A 29 2.69 -15.64 15.75
N GLU A 30 1.89 -15.50 14.67
CA GLU A 30 1.85 -14.30 13.83
C GLU A 30 1.50 -13.06 14.66
N LYS A 31 0.45 -13.17 15.46
CA LYS A 31 0.01 -12.07 16.34
C LYS A 31 1.11 -11.68 17.33
N GLU A 32 1.71 -12.65 17.99
CA GLU A 32 2.73 -12.42 19.00
C GLU A 32 4.00 -11.82 18.39
N VAL A 33 4.51 -12.40 17.30
CA VAL A 33 5.72 -11.90 16.62
C VAL A 33 5.50 -10.51 16.02
N SER A 34 4.35 -10.27 15.39
CA SER A 34 4.06 -8.96 14.80
C SER A 34 3.97 -7.83 15.84
N GLN A 35 3.53 -8.14 17.05
CA GLN A 35 3.48 -7.17 18.15
C GLN A 35 4.86 -6.81 18.70
N LEU A 36 5.84 -7.69 18.57
CA LEU A 36 7.20 -7.45 19.04
C LEU A 36 8.05 -6.63 18.07
N ILE A 37 7.73 -6.67 16.78
CA ILE A 37 8.49 -5.97 15.74
C ILE A 37 7.94 -4.56 15.58
N THR A 38 8.72 -3.56 15.97
CA THR A 38 8.37 -2.14 15.82
C THR A 38 9.08 -1.47 14.64
N ALA A 39 10.20 -2.05 14.19
CA ALA A 39 10.93 -1.59 13.02
C ALA A 39 10.24 -2.02 11.71
N PRO A 40 10.45 -1.28 10.60
CA PRO A 40 10.02 -1.71 9.29
C PRO A 40 10.86 -2.92 8.84
N VAL A 41 10.23 -4.07 8.72
CA VAL A 41 10.84 -5.29 8.16
C VAL A 41 10.13 -5.70 6.88
N ASN A 42 10.87 -6.29 5.94
CA ASN A 42 10.28 -6.88 4.75
C ASN A 42 9.75 -8.30 5.01
N GLN A 43 9.04 -8.90 4.03
CA GLN A 43 8.42 -10.22 4.19
C GLN A 43 9.43 -11.30 4.56
N ASN A 44 10.59 -11.36 3.91
CA ASN A 44 11.61 -12.37 4.18
C ASN A 44 12.22 -12.22 5.58
N GLN A 45 12.37 -10.98 6.04
CA GLN A 45 12.82 -10.68 7.41
C GLN A 45 11.78 -11.10 8.44
N PHE A 46 10.51 -10.82 8.19
CA PHE A 46 9.41 -11.29 9.06
C PHE A 46 9.37 -12.82 9.10
N ASP A 47 9.42 -13.49 7.96
CA ASP A 47 9.39 -14.94 7.84
C ASP A 47 10.54 -15.61 8.59
N ALA A 48 11.73 -15.05 8.49
CA ALA A 48 12.89 -15.55 9.23
C ALA A 48 12.75 -15.34 10.75
N LEU A 49 12.26 -14.18 11.21
CA LEU A 49 11.96 -13.92 12.62
C LEU A 49 10.85 -14.83 13.14
N PHE A 50 9.84 -15.10 12.31
CA PHE A 50 8.76 -16.03 12.63
C PHE A 50 9.29 -17.45 12.79
N SER A 51 10.14 -17.94 11.84
CA SER A 51 10.81 -19.24 11.96
C SER A 51 11.71 -19.31 13.19
N PHE A 52 12.43 -18.24 13.47
CA PHE A 52 13.28 -18.16 14.64
C PHE A 52 12.45 -18.23 15.94
N ALA A 53 11.36 -17.47 16.03
CA ALA A 53 10.44 -17.48 17.17
C ALA A 53 9.78 -18.85 17.38
N SER A 54 9.40 -19.54 16.30
CA SER A 54 8.80 -20.88 16.38
C SER A 54 9.74 -21.90 17.06
N ASN A 55 11.04 -21.71 16.90
CA ASN A 55 12.05 -22.60 17.47
C ASN A 55 12.49 -22.25 18.89
N ILE A 56 12.76 -20.96 19.15
CA ILE A 56 13.32 -20.55 20.46
C ILE A 56 12.24 -20.10 21.45
N GLY A 57 11.03 -19.81 20.96
CA GLY A 57 9.93 -19.23 21.73
C GLY A 57 9.89 -17.71 21.65
N VAL A 58 8.67 -17.16 21.68
CA VAL A 58 8.39 -15.71 21.56
C VAL A 58 9.06 -14.90 22.66
N GLU A 59 9.07 -15.41 23.89
CA GLU A 59 9.70 -14.72 25.03
C GLU A 59 11.21 -14.54 24.82
N LYS A 60 11.90 -15.56 24.31
CA LYS A 60 13.33 -15.45 24.01
C LYS A 60 13.61 -14.53 22.84
N LEU A 61 12.73 -14.49 21.80
CA LEU A 61 12.82 -13.52 20.74
C LEU A 61 12.68 -12.09 21.29
N ALA A 62 11.67 -11.84 22.13
CA ALA A 62 11.43 -10.53 22.74
C ALA A 62 12.63 -9.98 23.50
N ASN A 63 13.36 -10.87 24.20
CA ASN A 63 14.53 -10.52 24.99
C ASN A 63 15.86 -10.60 24.23
N SER A 64 15.82 -10.94 22.93
CA SER A 64 17.02 -11.13 22.12
C SER A 64 17.69 -9.81 21.73
N LYS A 65 19.03 -9.82 21.66
CA LYS A 65 19.78 -8.70 21.06
C LYS A 65 19.41 -8.48 19.58
N LEU A 66 19.11 -9.57 18.87
CA LEU A 66 18.66 -9.53 17.48
C LEU A 66 17.46 -8.58 17.33
N LEU A 67 16.37 -8.85 18.04
CA LEU A 67 15.15 -8.06 17.91
C LEU A 67 15.32 -6.63 18.43
N LYS A 68 16.02 -6.47 19.55
CA LYS A 68 16.29 -5.14 20.12
C LYS A 68 17.01 -4.25 19.12
N ARG A 69 18.11 -4.72 18.52
CA ARG A 69 18.92 -3.96 17.56
C ARG A 69 18.14 -3.65 16.27
N ILE A 70 17.31 -4.59 15.81
CA ILE A 70 16.41 -4.36 14.66
C ILE A 70 15.41 -3.26 15.01
N ASN A 71 14.77 -3.30 16.17
CA ASN A 71 13.81 -2.29 16.62
C ASN A 71 14.47 -0.93 16.90
N ASP A 72 15.75 -0.89 17.24
CA ASP A 72 16.57 0.31 17.37
C ASP A 72 16.99 0.88 15.99
N LEU A 73 16.46 0.31 14.88
CA LEU A 73 16.70 0.74 13.49
C LEU A 73 18.16 0.59 13.01
N GLU A 74 18.94 -0.32 13.57
CA GLU A 74 20.20 -0.74 12.98
C GLU A 74 19.94 -1.50 11.67
N ASP A 75 20.95 -1.60 10.77
CA ASP A 75 20.79 -2.38 9.52
C ASP A 75 20.38 -3.82 9.83
N PRO A 76 19.13 -4.22 9.46
CA PRO A 76 18.61 -5.51 9.89
C PRO A 76 19.44 -6.70 9.37
N SER A 77 20.01 -6.59 8.17
CA SER A 77 20.79 -7.69 7.57
C SER A 77 22.14 -7.85 8.27
N GLU A 78 22.80 -6.76 8.64
CA GLU A 78 24.04 -6.82 9.42
C GLU A 78 23.79 -7.36 10.82
N VAL A 79 22.71 -6.90 11.47
CA VAL A 79 22.30 -7.41 12.80
C VAL A 79 22.01 -8.92 12.74
N ALA A 80 21.29 -9.39 11.72
CA ALA A 80 21.00 -10.82 11.58
C ALA A 80 22.27 -11.66 11.40
N LYS A 81 23.24 -11.20 10.61
CA LYS A 81 24.55 -11.87 10.44
C LYS A 81 25.29 -12.02 11.75
N GLU A 82 25.25 -11.01 12.60
CA GLU A 82 25.97 -10.97 13.87
C GLU A 82 25.26 -11.74 14.99
N GLU A 83 23.94 -11.82 14.98
CA GLU A 83 23.18 -12.31 16.13
C GLU A 83 22.59 -13.73 15.94
N LEU A 84 22.09 -14.08 14.73
CA LEU A 84 21.40 -15.38 14.53
C LEU A 84 22.29 -16.58 14.83
N HIS A 85 23.55 -16.57 14.38
CA HIS A 85 24.46 -17.71 14.56
C HIS A 85 24.77 -18.03 16.03
N LYS A 86 24.55 -17.09 16.96
CA LYS A 86 24.78 -17.28 18.40
C LYS A 86 23.76 -18.24 19.04
N TRP A 87 22.63 -18.48 18.34
CA TRP A 87 21.52 -19.33 18.81
C TRP A 87 21.60 -20.77 18.29
N ASN A 88 22.79 -21.32 18.27
CA ASN A 88 23.07 -22.69 17.79
C ASN A 88 23.52 -23.65 18.87
N LYS A 89 23.30 -23.30 20.14
CA LYS A 89 23.75 -24.08 21.29
C LYS A 89 22.60 -24.57 22.14
N GLU A 90 22.76 -25.73 22.72
CA GLU A 90 21.99 -26.26 23.85
C GLU A 90 22.94 -26.44 25.05
N GLY A 91 22.74 -25.62 26.09
CA GLY A 91 23.76 -25.47 27.12
C GLY A 91 25.07 -24.89 26.55
N ASN A 92 26.18 -25.59 26.76
CA ASN A 92 27.50 -25.19 26.25
C ASN A 92 27.90 -25.89 24.94
N GLN A 93 27.05 -26.76 24.39
CA GLN A 93 27.37 -27.57 23.22
C GLN A 93 26.71 -27.04 21.96
N VAL A 94 27.49 -26.95 20.88
CA VAL A 94 26.98 -26.56 19.56
C VAL A 94 26.27 -27.74 18.90
N PHE A 95 25.02 -27.49 18.42
CA PHE A 95 24.26 -28.50 17.67
C PHE A 95 24.26 -28.16 16.18
N GLN A 96 24.68 -29.13 15.36
CA GLN A 96 24.74 -28.93 13.91
C GLN A 96 23.36 -28.65 13.27
N GLY A 97 22.29 -29.24 13.81
CA GLY A 97 20.92 -28.99 13.36
C GLY A 97 20.51 -27.56 13.57
N LEU A 98 20.81 -27.00 14.76
CA LEU A 98 20.55 -25.59 15.06
C LEU A 98 21.42 -24.65 14.21
N SER A 99 22.69 -25.01 13.99
CA SER A 99 23.57 -24.21 13.10
C SER A 99 23.05 -24.16 11.69
N ARG A 100 22.56 -25.28 11.13
CA ARG A 100 21.91 -25.32 9.81
C ARG A 100 20.61 -24.50 9.76
N ARG A 101 19.79 -24.57 10.80
CA ARG A 101 18.57 -23.79 10.91
C ARG A 101 18.87 -22.28 10.94
N ARG A 102 19.81 -21.85 11.75
CA ARG A 102 20.26 -20.43 11.80
C ARG A 102 20.81 -19.94 10.47
N ALA A 103 21.51 -20.78 9.74
CA ALA A 103 22.03 -20.46 8.40
C ALA A 103 20.88 -20.27 7.40
N ALA A 104 19.87 -21.15 7.39
CA ALA A 104 18.71 -21.03 6.51
C ALA A 104 17.85 -19.79 6.87
N GLU A 105 17.65 -19.52 8.15
CA GLU A 105 16.94 -18.31 8.61
C GLU A 105 17.71 -17.03 8.24
N LEU A 106 19.04 -17.03 8.34
CA LEU A 106 19.87 -15.91 7.91
C LEU A 106 19.80 -15.72 6.38
N GLU A 107 19.86 -16.82 5.62
CA GLU A 107 19.72 -16.76 4.16
C GLU A 107 18.38 -16.14 3.77
N LEU A 108 17.27 -16.64 4.35
CA LEU A 108 15.93 -16.07 4.13
C LEU A 108 15.87 -14.59 4.53
N PHE A 109 16.42 -14.24 5.70
CA PHE A 109 16.41 -12.87 6.22
C PHE A 109 17.14 -11.89 5.30
N CYS A 110 18.30 -12.30 4.76
CA CYS A 110 19.14 -11.49 3.90
C CYS A 110 18.74 -11.55 2.42
N GLN A 111 17.85 -12.47 2.03
CA GLN A 111 17.29 -12.46 0.70
C GLN A 111 16.60 -11.11 0.48
N LYS A 112 17.04 -10.40 -0.55
CA LYS A 112 16.24 -9.29 -1.04
C LYS A 112 14.85 -9.85 -1.33
N PRO A 113 13.78 -9.15 -0.89
CA PRO A 113 12.44 -9.48 -1.36
C PRO A 113 12.55 -9.67 -2.89
N PRO A 114 11.88 -10.66 -3.49
CA PRO A 114 11.95 -10.79 -4.92
C PRO A 114 11.67 -9.41 -5.47
N GLU A 115 12.66 -8.79 -6.11
CA GLU A 115 12.40 -7.69 -7.01
C GLU A 115 11.34 -8.30 -7.92
N TYR A 116 10.10 -7.83 -7.80
CA TYR A 116 9.03 -8.35 -8.63
C TYR A 116 9.54 -8.25 -10.06
N LYS A 117 10.04 -9.37 -10.62
CA LYS A 117 10.58 -9.45 -11.99
C LYS A 117 9.55 -9.05 -13.03
N TRP A 118 8.32 -8.91 -12.57
CA TRP A 118 7.14 -8.66 -13.36
C TRP A 118 6.57 -7.32 -12.97
N GLY A 119 6.60 -6.40 -13.91
CA GLY A 119 6.00 -5.08 -13.74
C GLY A 119 4.47 -5.13 -13.73
N TRP A 120 3.89 -3.95 -13.71
CA TRP A 120 2.47 -3.75 -13.88
C TRP A 120 2.04 -4.15 -15.29
N VAL A 121 0.95 -4.88 -15.37
CA VAL A 121 0.27 -5.16 -16.63
C VAL A 121 -1.13 -4.54 -16.61
N SER A 122 -1.59 -4.10 -17.77
CA SER A 122 -2.99 -3.78 -18.01
C SER A 122 -3.57 -4.84 -18.90
N MET A 123 -4.67 -5.46 -18.48
CA MET A 123 -5.28 -6.54 -19.23
C MET A 123 -6.74 -6.23 -19.53
N THR A 124 -7.24 -6.72 -20.66
CA THR A 124 -8.66 -6.60 -21.05
C THR A 124 -9.20 -7.98 -21.36
N SER A 125 -10.32 -8.33 -20.76
CA SER A 125 -10.99 -9.61 -21.05
C SER A 125 -11.49 -9.65 -22.49
N LYS A 126 -11.16 -10.71 -23.22
CA LYS A 126 -11.62 -10.93 -24.60
C LYS A 126 -13.12 -11.26 -24.63
N ASN A 127 -13.53 -12.13 -23.72
CA ASN A 127 -14.89 -12.64 -23.55
C ASN A 127 -15.23 -12.70 -22.07
N ASN A 128 -16.45 -13.16 -21.73
CA ASN A 128 -16.78 -13.48 -20.36
C ASN A 128 -15.80 -14.54 -19.83
N THR A 129 -15.23 -14.27 -18.66
CA THR A 129 -14.20 -15.11 -18.05
C THR A 129 -14.29 -15.10 -16.53
N TRP A 130 -13.35 -15.74 -15.87
CA TRP A 130 -13.31 -15.88 -14.42
C TRP A 130 -11.97 -15.44 -13.86
N LEU A 131 -12.03 -14.70 -12.74
CA LEU A 131 -10.94 -14.62 -11.77
C LEU A 131 -11.04 -15.86 -10.88
N LYS A 132 -9.93 -16.48 -10.51
CA LYS A 132 -9.91 -17.78 -9.86
C LYS A 132 -8.96 -17.80 -8.67
N LYS A 133 -9.30 -18.52 -7.62
CA LYS A 133 -8.40 -18.68 -6.46
C LYS A 133 -7.32 -19.74 -6.69
N ARG A 134 -7.53 -20.63 -7.66
CA ARG A 134 -6.59 -21.68 -8.07
C ARG A 134 -6.51 -21.75 -9.59
N PRO A 135 -5.37 -22.20 -10.20
CA PRO A 135 -5.19 -22.30 -11.64
C PRO A 135 -5.90 -23.54 -12.21
N LEU A 136 -7.19 -23.66 -11.94
CA LEU A 136 -8.02 -24.78 -12.38
C LEU A 136 -9.14 -24.30 -13.32
N PRO A 137 -9.72 -25.20 -14.14
CA PRO A 137 -10.95 -24.91 -14.88
C PRO A 137 -12.07 -24.41 -13.95
N ALA A 138 -12.79 -23.37 -14.34
CA ALA A 138 -13.81 -22.72 -13.49
C ALA A 138 -14.93 -23.69 -13.03
N ILE A 139 -15.18 -24.75 -13.79
CA ILE A 139 -16.15 -25.80 -13.44
C ILE A 139 -15.71 -26.64 -12.22
N ARG A 140 -14.40 -26.65 -11.91
CA ARG A 140 -13.83 -27.39 -10.77
C ARG A 140 -13.66 -26.51 -9.53
N LEU A 141 -14.10 -25.27 -9.58
CA LEU A 141 -13.99 -24.30 -8.49
C LEU A 141 -15.35 -24.05 -7.86
N GLU A 142 -15.37 -23.93 -6.55
CA GLU A 142 -16.55 -23.54 -5.79
C GLU A 142 -16.94 -22.08 -6.09
N SER A 143 -18.14 -21.67 -5.73
CA SER A 143 -18.66 -20.33 -6.04
C SER A 143 -17.85 -19.21 -5.39
N ASP A 144 -17.27 -19.42 -4.21
CA ASP A 144 -16.41 -18.47 -3.48
C ASP A 144 -14.97 -18.45 -3.99
N GLU A 145 -14.58 -19.44 -4.79
CA GLU A 145 -13.24 -19.53 -5.39
C GLU A 145 -13.12 -18.86 -6.77
N LYS A 146 -14.20 -18.31 -7.27
CA LYS A 146 -14.23 -17.67 -8.59
C LYS A 146 -15.11 -16.43 -8.61
N ALA A 147 -14.75 -15.48 -9.48
CA ALA A 147 -15.55 -14.28 -9.73
C ALA A 147 -15.66 -14.04 -11.24
N LYS A 148 -16.86 -13.78 -11.71
CA LYS A 148 -17.13 -13.57 -13.13
C LYS A 148 -16.67 -12.20 -13.58
N VAL A 149 -16.08 -12.13 -14.75
CA VAL A 149 -15.69 -10.89 -15.45
C VAL A 149 -16.29 -10.89 -16.84
N TYR A 150 -17.00 -9.83 -17.19
CA TYR A 150 -17.62 -9.68 -18.50
C TYR A 150 -16.62 -9.29 -19.57
N GLY A 151 -16.85 -9.72 -20.80
CA GLY A 151 -16.01 -9.43 -21.96
C GLY A 151 -15.86 -7.94 -22.20
N GLY A 152 -14.66 -7.53 -22.62
CA GLY A 152 -14.31 -6.13 -22.82
C GLY A 152 -13.91 -5.37 -21.55
N ARG A 153 -13.94 -6.02 -20.38
CA ARG A 153 -13.53 -5.37 -19.12
C ARG A 153 -12.03 -5.20 -19.08
N ALA A 154 -11.58 -3.97 -18.90
CA ALA A 154 -10.18 -3.63 -18.66
C ALA A 154 -9.89 -3.64 -17.16
N ILE A 155 -8.81 -4.30 -16.76
CA ILE A 155 -8.22 -4.23 -15.43
C ILE A 155 -6.81 -3.69 -15.61
N ARG A 156 -6.55 -2.52 -15.01
CA ARG A 156 -5.27 -1.84 -15.13
C ARG A 156 -4.47 -2.04 -13.85
N ARG A 157 -3.14 -1.89 -13.99
CA ARG A 157 -2.24 -1.95 -12.83
C ARG A 157 -2.36 -3.24 -12.03
N CYS A 158 -2.30 -4.36 -12.73
CA CYS A 158 -2.21 -5.67 -12.11
C CYS A 158 -0.74 -6.05 -11.94
N TYR A 159 -0.35 -6.52 -10.75
CA TYR A 159 0.97 -7.11 -10.53
C TYR A 159 0.96 -8.57 -10.92
N VAL A 160 1.90 -8.96 -11.76
CA VAL A 160 2.16 -10.38 -12.02
C VAL A 160 2.98 -10.93 -10.85
N LEU A 161 2.45 -11.95 -10.20
CA LEU A 161 3.10 -12.63 -9.07
C LEU A 161 3.73 -13.95 -9.51
N GLU A 162 3.04 -14.69 -10.39
CA GLU A 162 3.46 -16.03 -10.83
C GLU A 162 2.86 -16.37 -12.18
N ARG A 163 3.49 -17.28 -12.93
CA ARG A 163 2.97 -17.84 -14.18
C ARG A 163 3.12 -19.36 -14.17
N GLU A 164 2.02 -20.07 -14.43
CA GLU A 164 1.96 -21.54 -14.46
C GLU A 164 0.95 -21.98 -15.52
N ASP A 165 1.32 -22.88 -16.42
CA ASP A 165 0.45 -23.58 -17.39
C ASP A 165 -0.66 -22.72 -18.03
N ASN A 166 -0.30 -21.65 -18.76
CA ASN A 166 -1.26 -20.70 -19.35
C ASN A 166 -2.14 -19.96 -18.34
N HIS A 167 -1.74 -19.94 -17.07
CA HIS A 167 -2.37 -19.12 -16.04
C HIS A 167 -1.37 -18.13 -15.49
N THR A 168 -1.84 -16.93 -15.20
CA THR A 168 -1.07 -15.90 -14.52
C THR A 168 -1.72 -15.56 -13.20
N PHE A 169 -0.93 -15.60 -12.14
CA PHE A 169 -1.33 -15.16 -10.80
C PHE A 169 -1.06 -13.67 -10.67
N LEU A 170 -2.06 -12.92 -10.29
CA LEU A 170 -2.02 -11.46 -10.27
C LEU A 170 -2.55 -10.92 -8.94
N GLU A 171 -1.92 -9.87 -8.47
CA GLU A 171 -2.55 -8.96 -7.52
C GLU A 171 -3.31 -7.90 -8.32
N LEU A 172 -4.64 -7.91 -8.22
CA LEU A 172 -5.51 -7.02 -8.98
C LEU A 172 -5.80 -5.74 -8.19
N GLY A 173 -5.58 -4.60 -8.85
CA GLY A 173 -6.16 -3.28 -8.50
C GLY A 173 -6.32 -3.00 -7.02
N PHE A 174 -5.29 -3.25 -6.22
CA PHE A 174 -5.16 -2.86 -4.81
C PHE A 174 -6.44 -3.01 -3.97
N GLY A 175 -6.68 -4.19 -3.50
CA GLY A 175 -7.82 -4.53 -2.66
C GLY A 175 -8.88 -5.41 -3.33
N LEU A 176 -8.71 -5.74 -4.61
CA LEU A 176 -9.48 -6.81 -5.26
C LEU A 176 -8.86 -8.19 -4.99
N GLY A 177 -7.73 -8.21 -4.28
CA GLY A 177 -7.05 -9.43 -3.88
C GLY A 177 -6.24 -10.08 -4.98
N LYS A 178 -5.75 -11.28 -4.66
CA LYS A 178 -4.90 -12.08 -5.54
C LYS A 178 -5.73 -13.13 -6.25
N TRP A 179 -5.51 -13.24 -7.59
CA TRP A 179 -6.32 -14.09 -8.44
C TRP A 179 -5.49 -14.72 -9.55
N TRP A 180 -5.83 -15.94 -9.92
CA TRP A 180 -5.38 -16.58 -11.14
C TRP A 180 -6.30 -16.20 -12.29
N VAL A 181 -5.71 -15.95 -13.45
CA VAL A 181 -6.42 -15.74 -14.72
C VAL A 181 -5.91 -16.74 -15.76
N TYR A 182 -6.77 -17.17 -16.68
CA TYR A 182 -6.34 -17.99 -17.80
C TYR A 182 -5.90 -17.07 -18.95
N ASP A 183 -4.65 -17.15 -19.35
CA ASP A 183 -3.97 -16.17 -20.20
C ASP A 183 -4.69 -15.92 -21.54
N ASP A 184 -5.21 -16.96 -22.16
CA ASP A 184 -5.85 -16.86 -23.46
C ASP A 184 -7.16 -16.05 -23.45
N HIS A 185 -7.76 -15.85 -22.28
CA HIS A 185 -8.96 -15.04 -22.13
C HIS A 185 -8.69 -13.54 -22.03
N TRP A 186 -7.41 -13.12 -22.02
CA TRP A 186 -7.04 -11.73 -21.79
C TRP A 186 -6.12 -11.19 -22.89
N LYS A 187 -6.29 -9.89 -23.21
CA LYS A 187 -5.35 -9.10 -24.02
C LYS A 187 -4.47 -8.28 -23.08
N GLY A 188 -3.23 -8.03 -23.48
CA GLY A 188 -2.30 -7.17 -22.71
C GLY A 188 -1.58 -7.86 -21.56
N LEU A 189 -1.95 -9.08 -21.20
CA LEU A 189 -1.37 -9.80 -20.06
C LEU A 189 0.13 -10.13 -20.25
N LYS A 190 0.58 -10.27 -21.49
CA LYS A 190 1.99 -10.55 -21.84
C LYS A 190 2.82 -9.29 -22.06
N THR A 191 2.20 -8.12 -22.04
CA THR A 191 2.90 -6.83 -22.20
C THR A 191 3.39 -6.40 -20.83
N GLU A 192 4.67 -6.56 -20.60
CA GLU A 192 5.31 -6.15 -19.34
C GLU A 192 5.58 -4.64 -19.37
N ILE A 193 5.01 -3.91 -18.42
CA ILE A 193 5.45 -2.55 -18.12
C ILE A 193 6.49 -2.69 -17.01
N SER A 194 7.76 -2.57 -17.36
CA SER A 194 8.89 -2.75 -16.43
C SER A 194 9.05 -1.61 -15.41
N VAL A 195 8.13 -0.68 -15.35
CA VAL A 195 8.23 0.51 -14.49
C VAL A 195 7.37 0.32 -13.26
N GLN A 196 7.99 0.27 -12.10
CA GLN A 196 7.27 0.33 -10.84
C GLN A 196 6.51 1.66 -10.74
N PRO A 197 5.28 1.68 -10.18
CA PRO A 197 4.47 2.90 -10.09
C PRO A 197 5.04 3.91 -9.11
N TYR A 198 5.95 3.50 -8.24
CA TYR A 198 6.70 4.37 -7.36
C TYR A 198 8.19 4.30 -7.66
N ALA A 199 8.91 5.32 -7.25
CA ALA A 199 10.37 5.38 -7.26
C ALA A 199 10.89 5.53 -5.83
N SER A 200 12.11 5.07 -5.60
CA SER A 200 12.88 5.41 -4.41
C SER A 200 14.15 6.13 -4.83
N ASP A 201 14.41 7.27 -4.20
CA ASP A 201 15.59 8.08 -4.41
C ASP A 201 16.11 8.55 -3.04
N GLY A 202 17.19 7.95 -2.58
CA GLY A 202 17.66 8.10 -1.21
C GLY A 202 16.61 7.63 -0.21
N ASP A 203 16.17 8.52 0.67
CA ASP A 203 15.11 8.29 1.67
C ASP A 203 13.69 8.50 1.13
N LEU A 204 13.55 9.06 -0.07
CA LEU A 204 12.25 9.40 -0.66
C LEU A 204 11.66 8.23 -1.46
N THR A 205 10.47 7.78 -1.07
CA THR A 205 9.59 6.90 -1.85
C THR A 205 8.41 7.69 -2.37
N TYR A 206 8.17 7.69 -3.68
CA TYR A 206 7.16 8.54 -4.29
C TYR A 206 6.53 7.95 -5.56
N LEU A 207 5.32 8.40 -5.86
CA LEU A 207 4.61 8.05 -7.09
C LEU A 207 5.21 8.80 -8.28
N ARG A 208 5.57 8.05 -9.34
CA ARG A 208 6.16 8.64 -10.56
C ARG A 208 5.13 9.46 -11.32
N GLU A 209 5.60 10.54 -11.95
CA GLU A 209 4.82 11.34 -12.91
C GLU A 209 3.44 11.76 -12.41
N PHE A 210 3.29 11.99 -11.09
CA PHE A 210 2.02 12.38 -10.54
C PHE A 210 1.64 13.78 -11.03
N PRO A 211 0.42 13.96 -11.61
CA PRO A 211 -0.02 15.25 -12.14
C PRO A 211 -0.28 16.26 -11.03
N TYR A 212 -0.07 17.53 -11.35
CA TYR A 212 -0.38 18.64 -10.45
C TYR A 212 -1.36 19.60 -11.11
N GLU A 213 -2.36 20.03 -10.36
CA GLU A 213 -3.33 21.06 -10.76
C GLU A 213 -3.41 22.15 -9.68
N TYR A 214 -3.22 23.38 -10.10
CA TYR A 214 -3.29 24.55 -9.22
C TYR A 214 -4.69 25.17 -9.23
N PHE A 215 -5.16 25.59 -8.07
CA PHE A 215 -6.42 26.30 -7.91
C PHE A 215 -6.25 27.77 -8.20
N ASN A 216 -6.78 28.23 -9.32
CA ASN A 216 -6.90 29.65 -9.63
C ASN A 216 -8.26 30.16 -9.17
N GLU A 217 -8.29 31.06 -8.17
CA GLU A 217 -9.53 31.62 -7.61
C GLU A 217 -10.32 32.43 -8.62
N GLU A 218 -9.68 33.01 -9.64
CA GLU A 218 -10.34 33.80 -10.68
C GLU A 218 -11.13 32.91 -11.63
N GLU A 219 -10.68 31.71 -11.88
CA GLU A 219 -11.31 30.78 -12.82
C GLU A 219 -12.41 29.94 -12.18
N ILE A 220 -12.30 29.64 -10.89
CA ILE A 220 -13.18 28.69 -10.23
C ILE A 220 -13.72 29.26 -8.92
N LYS A 221 -14.97 29.77 -8.90
CA LYS A 221 -15.62 30.30 -7.71
C LYS A 221 -16.24 29.19 -6.85
N GLY A 222 -16.08 29.28 -5.53
CA GLY A 222 -16.78 28.44 -4.54
C GLY A 222 -15.85 27.71 -3.57
N TRP A 223 -16.35 27.46 -2.35
CA TRP A 223 -15.64 26.78 -1.28
C TRP A 223 -15.76 25.25 -1.41
N ARG A 224 -14.85 24.47 -0.78
CA ARG A 224 -14.72 23.00 -0.84
C ARG A 224 -14.18 22.45 -2.16
N ARG A 225 -13.40 23.21 -2.89
CA ARG A 225 -12.88 22.76 -4.19
C ARG A 225 -11.56 22.02 -4.12
N SER A 226 -10.78 22.17 -3.06
CA SER A 226 -9.51 21.42 -2.90
C SER A 226 -9.71 19.91 -3.06
N GLN A 227 -10.82 19.35 -2.56
CA GLN A 227 -11.13 17.93 -2.75
C GLN A 227 -11.37 17.56 -4.22
N ALA A 228 -12.06 18.42 -5.00
CA ALA A 228 -12.29 18.17 -6.42
C ALA A 228 -10.97 18.22 -7.22
N PHE A 229 -10.08 19.15 -6.91
CA PHE A 229 -8.74 19.20 -7.48
C PHE A 229 -7.93 17.94 -7.17
N CYS A 230 -7.93 17.51 -5.90
CA CYS A 230 -7.26 16.29 -5.49
C CYS A 230 -7.81 15.06 -6.22
N MET A 231 -9.14 14.94 -6.34
CA MET A 231 -9.78 13.85 -7.09
C MET A 231 -9.42 13.90 -8.58
N SER A 232 -9.40 15.09 -9.19
CA SER A 232 -8.99 15.25 -10.58
C SER A 232 -7.56 14.77 -10.80
N MET A 233 -6.61 15.22 -9.97
CA MET A 233 -5.21 14.80 -10.03
C MET A 233 -5.07 13.27 -9.90
N VAL A 234 -5.78 12.67 -8.94
CA VAL A 234 -5.78 11.21 -8.75
C VAL A 234 -6.36 10.49 -9.95
N LEU A 235 -7.50 10.94 -10.49
CA LEU A 235 -8.14 10.31 -11.64
C LEU A 235 -7.28 10.43 -12.92
N LYS A 236 -6.60 11.55 -13.11
CA LYS A 236 -5.61 11.71 -14.20
C LYS A 236 -4.44 10.74 -14.03
N TYR A 237 -3.90 10.62 -12.82
CA TYR A 237 -2.85 9.66 -12.51
C TYR A 237 -3.30 8.21 -12.78
N LEU A 238 -4.58 7.90 -12.59
CA LEU A 238 -5.18 6.60 -12.86
C LEU A 238 -5.60 6.41 -14.33
N ASP A 239 -5.34 7.37 -15.21
CA ASP A 239 -5.76 7.38 -16.63
C ASP A 239 -7.27 7.25 -16.82
N ALA A 240 -8.06 7.87 -15.95
CA ALA A 240 -9.51 7.86 -16.06
C ALA A 240 -9.97 8.59 -17.33
N LYS A 241 -10.64 7.87 -18.22
CA LYS A 241 -11.13 8.43 -19.48
C LYS A 241 -12.13 9.56 -19.23
N GLY A 242 -11.96 10.69 -19.95
CA GLY A 242 -12.84 11.83 -19.86
C GLY A 242 -12.52 12.82 -18.74
N ILE A 243 -11.40 12.62 -18.03
CA ILE A 243 -10.89 13.57 -17.04
C ILE A 243 -9.56 14.12 -17.54
N ASN A 244 -9.59 15.32 -18.12
CA ASN A 244 -8.42 16.07 -18.56
C ASN A 244 -7.98 17.12 -17.53
N GLY A 245 -8.91 17.52 -16.66
CA GLY A 245 -8.67 18.48 -15.59
C GLY A 245 -9.87 18.59 -14.64
N VAL A 246 -9.71 19.44 -13.63
CA VAL A 246 -10.69 19.59 -12.55
C VAL A 246 -12.08 20.00 -13.05
N ASN A 247 -12.18 20.75 -14.14
CA ASN A 247 -13.47 21.16 -14.69
C ASN A 247 -14.30 19.98 -15.17
N ASP A 248 -13.67 18.96 -15.79
CA ASP A 248 -14.35 17.73 -16.20
C ASP A 248 -14.91 17.00 -14.98
N TYR A 249 -14.11 16.91 -13.92
CA TYR A 249 -14.53 16.28 -12.68
C TYR A 249 -15.64 17.06 -11.96
N ILE A 250 -15.54 18.39 -11.89
CA ILE A 250 -16.59 19.25 -11.31
C ILE A 250 -17.90 19.12 -12.09
N ASN A 251 -17.85 19.09 -13.42
CA ASN A 251 -19.03 18.87 -14.25
C ASN A 251 -19.70 17.53 -13.99
N LEU A 252 -18.89 16.48 -13.80
CA LEU A 252 -19.37 15.15 -13.43
C LEU A 252 -20.02 15.16 -12.04
N LEU A 253 -19.39 15.82 -11.07
CA LEU A 253 -19.84 15.92 -9.69
C LEU A 253 -21.15 16.72 -9.58
N ASN A 254 -21.30 17.83 -10.34
CA ASN A 254 -22.50 18.64 -10.37
C ASN A 254 -23.74 17.87 -10.86
N LYS A 255 -23.56 16.89 -11.74
CA LYS A 255 -24.66 16.00 -12.18
C LYS A 255 -25.18 15.09 -11.07
N ARG A 256 -24.48 14.97 -9.96
CA ARG A 256 -24.78 14.10 -8.83
C ARG A 256 -25.27 14.83 -7.58
N GLY A 257 -25.39 16.17 -7.62
CA GLY A 257 -25.89 16.99 -6.53
C GLY A 257 -24.80 17.76 -5.78
N SER A 258 -24.69 17.65 -4.47
CA SER A 258 -23.81 18.48 -3.65
C SER A 258 -22.31 18.24 -3.86
N ASN A 259 -21.58 19.29 -4.20
CA ASN A 259 -20.10 19.28 -4.43
C ASN A 259 -19.24 18.89 -3.23
N GLY A 260 -19.80 18.53 -2.09
CA GLY A 260 -19.05 18.21 -0.88
C GLY A 260 -19.50 16.90 -0.21
N SER A 261 -20.43 16.19 -0.82
CA SER A 261 -20.92 14.92 -0.29
C SER A 261 -19.95 13.79 -0.67
N ARG A 262 -19.59 12.98 0.32
CA ARG A 262 -18.81 11.74 0.12
C ARG A 262 -19.46 10.85 -0.94
N ASP A 263 -20.77 10.68 -0.88
CA ASP A 263 -21.52 9.83 -1.78
C ASP A 263 -21.50 10.36 -3.22
N ALA A 264 -21.58 11.67 -3.42
CA ALA A 264 -21.46 12.29 -4.74
C ALA A 264 -20.07 12.00 -5.35
N HIS A 265 -19.00 12.10 -4.56
CA HIS A 265 -17.65 11.73 -5.01
C HIS A 265 -17.57 10.25 -5.37
N LEU A 266 -18.04 9.34 -4.50
CA LEU A 266 -18.03 7.90 -4.78
C LEU A 266 -18.84 7.53 -6.01
N GLN A 267 -20.03 8.12 -6.18
CA GLN A 267 -20.86 7.87 -7.37
C GLN A 267 -20.18 8.40 -8.64
N SER A 268 -19.54 9.56 -8.56
CA SER A 268 -18.83 10.16 -9.69
C SER A 268 -17.66 9.28 -10.15
N ILE A 269 -16.80 8.82 -9.23
CA ILE A 269 -15.67 7.97 -9.61
C ILE A 269 -16.12 6.59 -10.09
N LYS A 270 -17.24 6.04 -9.59
CA LYS A 270 -17.83 4.80 -10.09
C LYS A 270 -18.24 4.89 -11.56
N THR A 271 -18.79 6.00 -12.01
CA THR A 271 -19.17 6.17 -13.43
C THR A 271 -17.96 6.17 -14.35
N LEU A 272 -16.78 6.49 -13.81
CA LEU A 272 -15.51 6.43 -14.52
C LEU A 272 -14.84 5.04 -14.43
N GLY A 273 -15.46 4.09 -13.74
CA GLY A 273 -14.94 2.75 -13.53
C GLY A 273 -13.95 2.63 -12.36
N TYR A 274 -14.00 3.55 -11.40
CA TYR A 274 -13.13 3.55 -10.23
C TYR A 274 -13.92 3.53 -8.92
N THR A 275 -13.25 3.17 -7.84
CA THR A 275 -13.75 3.30 -6.47
C THR A 275 -12.60 3.67 -5.53
N ALA A 276 -12.94 4.12 -4.34
CA ALA A 276 -12.00 4.43 -3.28
C ALA A 276 -12.67 4.21 -1.91
N THR A 277 -11.86 4.17 -0.87
CA THR A 277 -12.34 4.09 0.51
C THR A 277 -12.12 5.44 1.19
N PHE A 278 -13.16 6.01 1.76
CA PHE A 278 -13.02 7.13 2.70
C PHE A 278 -12.99 6.57 4.12
N ASN A 279 -11.91 6.81 4.83
CA ASN A 279 -11.72 6.34 6.20
C ASN A 279 -11.33 7.51 7.10
N GLN A 280 -11.82 7.50 8.33
CA GLN A 280 -11.56 8.51 9.36
C GLN A 280 -10.47 8.08 10.35
N SER A 281 -9.93 6.88 10.17
CA SER A 281 -8.96 6.26 11.08
C SER A 281 -7.70 5.81 10.33
N VAL A 282 -7.24 6.61 9.35
CA VAL A 282 -6.04 6.34 8.55
C VAL A 282 -4.81 6.84 9.32
N ASP A 283 -3.85 5.98 9.56
CA ASP A 283 -2.58 6.33 10.19
C ASP A 283 -1.44 6.52 9.18
N SER A 284 -0.25 6.83 9.68
CA SER A 284 0.91 7.07 8.83
C SER A 284 1.36 5.82 8.04
N GLU A 285 1.21 4.63 8.61
CA GLU A 285 1.60 3.40 7.93
C GLU A 285 0.60 3.03 6.83
N ASP A 286 -0.70 3.24 7.07
CA ASP A 286 -1.72 3.10 6.04
C ASP A 286 -1.42 3.99 4.82
N ILE A 287 -0.98 5.23 5.06
CA ILE A 287 -0.61 6.16 3.99
C ILE A 287 0.62 5.63 3.23
N LYS A 288 1.67 5.23 3.93
CA LYS A 288 2.88 4.68 3.32
C LYS A 288 2.59 3.41 2.52
N ASP A 289 1.73 2.54 3.03
CA ASP A 289 1.33 1.31 2.34
C ASP A 289 0.55 1.59 1.05
N ASN A 290 -0.30 2.61 1.03
CA ASN A 290 -0.91 3.04 -0.23
C ASN A 290 0.16 3.50 -1.23
N ILE A 291 1.12 4.33 -0.82
CA ILE A 291 2.19 4.81 -1.70
C ILE A 291 3.05 3.65 -2.22
N LYS A 292 3.46 2.70 -1.38
CA LYS A 292 4.20 1.50 -1.78
C LYS A 292 3.42 0.64 -2.81
N ARG A 293 2.10 0.66 -2.74
CA ARG A 293 1.21 0.01 -3.71
C ARG A 293 0.96 0.86 -4.97
N GLY A 294 1.62 2.00 -5.10
CA GLY A 294 1.44 2.90 -6.23
C GLY A 294 0.17 3.73 -6.18
N LEU A 295 -0.43 3.90 -5.00
CA LEU A 295 -1.69 4.62 -4.84
C LEU A 295 -1.50 5.93 -4.07
N PRO A 296 -2.05 7.04 -4.58
CA PRO A 296 -2.09 8.29 -3.85
C PRO A 296 -3.09 8.24 -2.70
N VAL A 297 -2.88 9.11 -1.72
CA VAL A 297 -3.80 9.32 -0.60
C VAL A 297 -4.27 10.77 -0.63
N ILE A 298 -5.59 11.00 -0.67
CA ILE A 298 -6.14 12.34 -0.47
C ILE A 298 -6.40 12.52 1.02
N ALA A 299 -5.67 13.44 1.63
CA ALA A 299 -5.75 13.72 3.05
C ALA A 299 -6.48 15.03 3.33
N SER A 300 -7.28 15.05 4.39
CA SER A 300 -7.95 16.24 4.91
C SER A 300 -7.13 16.85 6.03
N VAL A 301 -6.69 18.09 5.87
CA VAL A 301 -5.87 18.81 6.86
C VAL A 301 -6.56 20.08 7.35
N ILE A 302 -6.29 20.46 8.59
CA ILE A 302 -6.76 21.73 9.16
C ILE A 302 -5.81 22.85 8.72
N SER A 303 -6.30 23.79 7.93
CA SER A 303 -5.46 24.80 7.28
C SER A 303 -5.35 26.14 8.00
N LYS A 304 -6.11 26.38 9.07
CA LYS A 304 -6.16 27.70 9.72
C LYS A 304 -5.59 27.66 11.14
N LYS A 305 -5.19 28.86 11.62
CA LYS A 305 -4.61 29.16 12.93
C LYS A 305 -3.30 28.41 13.22
N HIS A 306 -2.68 28.82 14.32
CA HIS A 306 -1.41 28.29 14.78
C HIS A 306 -1.49 26.79 15.09
N ILE A 307 -0.41 26.08 14.87
CA ILE A 307 -0.28 24.62 15.01
C ILE A 307 -0.64 24.08 16.39
N ASP A 308 -0.52 24.91 17.44
CA ASP A 308 -0.87 24.51 18.81
C ASP A 308 -2.38 24.43 19.04
N ASN A 309 -3.17 25.16 18.23
CA ASN A 309 -4.62 25.08 18.27
C ASN A 309 -5.20 25.25 16.85
N PRO A 310 -4.94 24.31 15.93
CA PRO A 310 -5.40 24.41 14.56
C PRO A 310 -6.92 24.29 14.51
N VAL A 311 -7.56 25.16 13.73
CA VAL A 311 -9.01 25.18 13.54
C VAL A 311 -9.35 25.49 12.09
N GLY A 312 -10.60 25.30 11.74
CA GLY A 312 -11.17 25.71 10.46
C GLY A 312 -11.50 24.56 9.56
N GLY A 313 -12.00 24.89 8.37
CA GLY A 313 -12.49 23.92 7.41
C GLY A 313 -11.40 23.01 6.88
N ALA A 314 -11.79 21.80 6.54
CA ALA A 314 -10.94 20.83 5.90
C ALA A 314 -10.39 21.38 4.58
N HIS A 315 -9.08 21.37 4.45
CA HIS A 315 -8.36 21.53 3.20
C HIS A 315 -7.87 20.16 2.74
N TYR A 316 -8.02 19.84 1.48
CA TYR A 316 -7.61 18.56 0.94
C TYR A 316 -6.33 18.71 0.12
N VAL A 317 -5.42 17.77 0.31
CA VAL A 317 -4.15 17.64 -0.40
C VAL A 317 -3.94 16.20 -0.85
N VAL A 318 -3.05 15.95 -1.82
CA VAL A 318 -2.70 14.60 -2.21
C VAL A 318 -1.31 14.26 -1.70
N ILE A 319 -1.21 13.25 -0.86
CA ILE A 319 0.07 12.68 -0.46
C ILE A 319 0.49 11.70 -1.56
N THR A 320 1.66 11.94 -2.14
CA THR A 320 2.21 11.20 -3.28
C THR A 320 3.54 10.52 -2.97
N GLY A 321 4.08 10.74 -1.79
CA GLY A 321 5.33 10.14 -1.37
C GLY A 321 5.66 10.45 0.09
N TYR A 322 6.76 9.85 0.56
CA TYR A 322 7.26 10.06 1.91
C TYR A 322 8.78 9.89 1.96
N GLY A 323 9.42 10.65 2.80
CA GLY A 323 10.83 10.52 3.17
C GLY A 323 10.98 10.17 4.63
N TYR A 324 12.19 10.35 5.15
CA TYR A 324 12.51 10.02 6.54
C TYR A 324 11.67 10.82 7.54
N ASP A 325 11.53 12.15 7.34
CA ASP A 325 10.83 13.05 8.27
C ASP A 325 9.75 13.91 7.61
N TYR A 326 9.34 13.60 6.36
CA TYR A 326 8.39 14.42 5.61
C TYR A 326 7.48 13.59 4.69
N TRP A 327 6.31 14.18 4.39
CA TRP A 327 5.44 13.77 3.30
C TRP A 327 5.76 14.57 2.04
N LEU A 328 5.71 13.94 0.87
CA LEU A 328 5.69 14.61 -0.42
C LEU A 328 4.23 14.82 -0.82
N VAL A 329 3.85 16.08 -1.03
CA VAL A 329 2.46 16.49 -1.16
C VAL A 329 2.23 17.31 -2.41
N GLN A 330 1.10 17.11 -3.05
CA GLN A 330 0.51 18.01 -4.05
C GLN A 330 -0.60 18.81 -3.35
N ASP A 331 -0.34 20.08 -3.11
CA ASP A 331 -1.33 20.99 -2.51
C ASP A 331 -1.89 21.92 -3.60
N PRO A 332 -3.17 21.77 -3.96
CA PRO A 332 -3.74 22.56 -5.07
C PRO A 332 -3.81 24.06 -4.80
N PHE A 333 -3.66 24.50 -3.55
CA PHE A 333 -3.78 25.92 -3.17
C PHE A 333 -2.44 26.62 -2.94
N GLY A 334 -1.33 25.91 -3.14
CA GLY A 334 0.02 26.42 -2.88
C GLY A 334 0.67 25.81 -1.64
N GLU A 335 1.74 26.41 -1.12
CA GLU A 335 2.42 25.95 0.07
C GLU A 335 1.68 26.39 1.35
N LEU A 336 1.14 25.44 2.10
CA LEU A 336 0.47 25.69 3.40
C LEU A 336 1.51 26.11 4.45
N ASP A 337 1.23 27.17 5.22
CA ASP A 337 1.97 27.48 6.43
C ASP A 337 1.56 26.52 7.54
N LEU A 338 2.39 25.52 7.76
CA LEU A 338 2.11 24.48 8.75
C LEU A 338 2.17 24.99 10.20
N ILE A 339 2.84 26.10 10.47
CA ILE A 339 2.98 26.64 11.83
C ILE A 339 1.87 27.63 12.11
N ASN A 340 1.71 28.67 11.29
CA ASN A 340 0.76 29.76 11.56
C ASN A 340 -0.63 29.51 10.97
N GLY A 341 -0.74 28.58 10.02
CA GLY A 341 -1.96 28.38 9.22
C GLY A 341 -2.10 29.39 8.09
N GLY A 342 -2.96 29.10 7.15
CA GLY A 342 -3.03 29.81 5.86
C GLY A 342 -1.95 29.33 4.91
N TRP A 343 -1.66 30.12 3.90
CA TRP A 343 -0.69 29.75 2.86
C TRP A 343 0.53 30.66 2.93
N LYS A 344 1.70 30.05 2.92
CA LYS A 344 2.99 30.72 2.88
C LYS A 344 3.30 31.25 1.47
N ASP A 345 2.97 30.46 0.46
CA ASP A 345 3.08 30.83 -0.95
C ASP A 345 1.89 30.23 -1.74
N ARG A 346 1.25 31.09 -2.54
CA ARG A 346 0.12 30.73 -3.39
C ARG A 346 0.45 30.88 -4.88
N SER A 347 1.72 30.87 -5.26
CA SER A 347 2.07 30.79 -6.67
C SER A 347 1.67 29.46 -7.29
N ALA A 348 1.45 29.45 -8.60
CA ALA A 348 0.90 28.29 -9.33
C ALA A 348 1.76 27.01 -9.23
N VAL A 349 2.99 27.10 -8.76
CA VAL A 349 3.90 25.96 -8.60
C VAL A 349 4.25 25.67 -7.15
N ALA A 350 3.89 26.54 -6.21
CA ALA A 350 4.29 26.42 -4.81
C ALA A 350 3.78 25.16 -4.11
N GLY A 351 2.62 24.66 -4.54
CA GLY A 351 2.03 23.44 -3.98
C GLY A 351 2.46 22.15 -4.66
N LYS A 352 3.34 22.22 -5.67
CA LYS A 352 3.81 21.03 -6.41
C LYS A 352 4.98 20.35 -5.68
N ASN A 353 4.83 19.09 -5.34
CA ASN A 353 5.86 18.28 -4.68
C ASN A 353 6.42 18.92 -3.40
N VAL A 354 5.54 19.53 -2.60
CA VAL A 354 5.92 20.17 -1.35
C VAL A 354 6.35 19.12 -0.33
N LYS A 355 7.48 19.36 0.33
CA LYS A 355 7.93 18.53 1.45
C LYS A 355 7.40 19.08 2.76
N TYR A 356 6.40 18.45 3.31
CA TYR A 356 5.81 18.81 4.59
C TYR A 356 6.34 17.91 5.70
N LYS A 357 7.06 18.48 6.68
CA LYS A 357 7.61 17.72 7.80
C LYS A 357 6.53 17.05 8.63
N TYR A 358 6.75 15.78 9.03
CA TYR A 358 5.81 15.01 9.85
C TYR A 358 5.42 15.73 11.13
N GLU A 359 6.39 16.30 11.86
CA GLU A 359 6.16 16.99 13.12
C GLU A 359 5.12 18.11 13.05
N HIS A 360 5.00 18.77 11.89
CA HIS A 360 4.05 19.87 11.70
C HIS A 360 2.79 19.41 10.95
N PHE A 361 2.97 18.66 9.86
CA PHE A 361 1.86 18.23 9.02
C PHE A 361 0.93 17.25 9.74
N ASN A 362 1.47 16.28 10.49
CA ASN A 362 0.67 15.30 11.20
C ASN A 362 -0.20 15.94 12.31
N ARG A 363 0.22 17.05 12.89
CA ARG A 363 -0.61 17.82 13.86
C ARG A 363 -1.83 18.48 13.20
N ARG A 364 -1.80 18.68 11.89
CA ARG A 364 -2.92 19.20 11.09
C ARG A 364 -3.76 18.11 10.43
N LEU A 365 -3.16 16.96 10.21
CA LEU A 365 -3.80 15.77 9.63
C LEU A 365 -4.50 14.94 10.71
N PHE A 366 -3.82 14.68 11.81
CA PHE A 366 -4.30 13.84 12.90
C PHE A 366 -4.98 14.71 13.95
N LEU A 367 -6.31 14.63 14.02
CA LEU A 367 -7.12 15.50 14.86
C LEU A 367 -6.91 15.23 16.35
N ALA A 368 -6.96 16.29 17.16
CA ALA A 368 -6.93 16.24 18.62
C ALA A 368 -5.71 15.50 19.22
N GLY A 369 -4.55 15.57 18.55
CA GLY A 369 -3.33 14.87 19.02
C GLY A 369 -3.36 13.36 18.88
N GLY A 370 -4.33 12.82 18.14
CA GLY A 370 -4.39 11.40 17.77
C GLY A 370 -3.35 11.02 16.73
N SER A 371 -3.35 9.74 16.35
CA SER A 371 -2.45 9.17 15.34
C SER A 371 -3.14 8.88 14.02
N THR A 372 -4.42 9.24 13.86
CA THR A 372 -5.24 8.92 12.66
C THR A 372 -5.93 10.14 12.10
N GLY A 373 -6.12 10.15 10.78
CA GLY A 373 -6.74 11.24 10.03
C GLY A 373 -7.81 10.79 9.05
N TRP A 374 -8.45 11.76 8.43
CA TRP A 374 -9.50 11.54 7.43
C TRP A 374 -8.89 11.52 6.04
N CYS A 375 -8.95 10.37 5.38
CA CYS A 375 -8.33 10.18 4.09
C CYS A 375 -9.22 9.40 3.11
N TRP A 376 -9.03 9.70 1.83
CA TRP A 376 -9.41 8.82 0.75
C TRP A 376 -8.21 7.95 0.37
N THR A 377 -8.41 6.66 0.42
CA THR A 377 -7.37 5.63 0.20
C THR A 377 -7.87 4.55 -0.75
N ASN A 378 -7.00 3.62 -1.09
CA ASN A 378 -7.36 2.42 -1.85
C ASN A 378 -8.10 2.74 -3.16
N PHE A 379 -7.65 3.77 -3.88
CA PHE A 379 -8.16 4.07 -5.22
C PHE A 379 -7.90 2.87 -6.14
N ARG A 380 -8.95 2.35 -6.75
CA ARG A 380 -8.86 1.16 -7.59
C ARG A 380 -9.92 1.15 -8.68
N GLU A 381 -9.70 0.34 -9.71
CA GLU A 381 -10.75 0.08 -10.69
C GLU A 381 -11.94 -0.61 -10.01
N TYR A 382 -13.13 -0.16 -10.39
CA TYR A 382 -14.37 -0.79 -9.96
C TYR A 382 -14.66 -1.98 -10.90
N ILE A 383 -14.52 -3.17 -10.39
CA ILE A 383 -14.91 -4.40 -11.09
C ILE A 383 -16.23 -4.85 -10.50
N ASP A 384 -17.27 -4.83 -11.33
CA ASP A 384 -18.55 -5.40 -10.97
C ASP A 384 -18.43 -6.92 -11.03
N THR A 385 -18.05 -7.50 -9.90
CA THR A 385 -18.05 -8.95 -9.76
C THR A 385 -19.46 -9.34 -9.32
N VAL A 386 -20.25 -9.82 -10.27
CA VAL A 386 -21.54 -10.44 -9.90
C VAL A 386 -21.19 -11.74 -9.19
N LYS A 387 -21.53 -11.82 -7.92
CA LYS A 387 -21.64 -13.11 -7.24
C LYS A 387 -22.92 -13.75 -7.78
N ASP A 388 -22.77 -14.87 -8.52
CA ASP A 388 -23.90 -15.71 -8.90
C ASP A 388 -24.55 -16.29 -7.65
#